data_06a7e8dd203a6abea259a0a4991e42b7
#
_entry.id   06a7e8dd203a6abea259a0a4991e42b7
#
_cell.length_a   1.000
_cell.length_b   1.000
_cell.length_c   1.000
_cell.angle_alpha   90.00
_cell.angle_beta   90.00
_cell.angle_gamma   90.00
#
_symmetry.space_group_name_H-M   'P 1'
#
loop_
_entity.id
_entity.type
_entity.pdbx_description
1 polymer ?
#
loop_
_entity_poly.entity_id
_entity_poly.type
_entity_poly.pdbx_seq_one_letter_code
_entity_poly.pdbx_strand_id
1 'polypeptide(L)'
;MESSWGAGTTSPSNDPIVHLLHRFTYGPTKDLVAEVSKVGADTWFEKQLDHLALPDTKVETYLAKWDIFNYIHKDMNFLWPLAESEGDMSKGQIFYINHLSGRVLHLYTLIQQTHSERQIFEMMVEFWHDHLNITTLGDETKDGNLDWHTNDWNKRVIRQHALGKFEDLLQASALHPAMIVYLDGELSTKEQPNENFGRELLELYTVTPKSGYTQSDIINAAKLFSGLRVKWPERWYQRGPRTRPWGNTFKDVPPFSTMLHGERQNYGTFKIMGWQQTVTTLDQVLPAIQSLLKYLAAHPETAKAIALKLGRRFVEDVPSQKFISDIAGSYTSSGGDIKTVL
;
A
#
# COMPACT_ATOMS: atom_id res chain seq x y z
N MET A 1 -42.86 22.95 -0.34
CA MET A 1 -42.73 21.59 -0.90
C MET A 1 -41.79 20.82 0.03
N GLU A 2 -42.37 20.13 0.97
CA GLU A 2 -41.64 19.29 1.92
C GLU A 2 -41.29 18.00 1.21
N SER A 3 -39.99 17.74 1.00
CA SER A 3 -39.50 16.46 0.51
C SER A 3 -39.48 15.48 1.70
N SER A 4 -40.54 14.65 1.78
CA SER A 4 -40.56 13.51 2.69
C SER A 4 -39.54 12.45 2.22
N TRP A 5 -38.34 12.50 2.75
CA TRP A 5 -37.47 11.35 2.76
C TRP A 5 -38.05 10.36 3.78
N GLY A 6 -38.85 9.44 3.32
CA GLY A 6 -39.33 8.34 4.12
C GLY A 6 -38.14 7.54 4.64
N ALA A 7 -37.90 7.62 5.94
CA ALA A 7 -37.04 6.68 6.64
C ALA A 7 -37.71 5.30 6.57
N GLY A 8 -37.44 4.58 5.48
CA GLY A 8 -37.74 3.15 5.40
C GLY A 8 -36.86 2.46 6.43
N THR A 9 -37.43 2.06 7.56
CA THR A 9 -36.83 1.08 8.45
C THR A 9 -36.83 -0.27 7.72
N THR A 10 -35.92 -0.44 6.79
CA THR A 10 -35.62 -1.78 6.27
C THR A 10 -34.84 -2.50 7.37
N SER A 11 -35.50 -3.44 8.05
CA SER A 11 -34.79 -4.44 8.83
C SER A 11 -33.65 -5.00 7.97
N PRO A 12 -32.47 -5.27 8.56
CA PRO A 12 -31.38 -5.87 7.79
C PRO A 12 -31.93 -7.12 7.09
N SER A 13 -31.62 -7.28 5.81
CA SER A 13 -32.06 -8.46 5.06
C SER A 13 -31.50 -9.68 5.76
N ASN A 14 -32.37 -10.64 6.10
CA ASN A 14 -31.96 -11.94 6.64
C ASN A 14 -31.48 -12.88 5.53
N ASP A 15 -31.42 -12.42 4.29
CA ASP A 15 -30.90 -13.18 3.15
C ASP A 15 -29.38 -13.30 3.25
N PRO A 16 -28.81 -14.51 3.40
CA PRO A 16 -27.37 -14.70 3.53
C PRO A 16 -26.57 -14.19 2.33
N ILE A 17 -27.17 -14.24 1.12
CA ILE A 17 -26.51 -13.74 -0.11
C ILE A 17 -26.42 -12.22 -0.07
N VAL A 18 -27.50 -11.56 0.29
CA VAL A 18 -27.52 -10.10 0.43
C VAL A 18 -26.53 -9.68 1.52
N HIS A 19 -26.48 -10.40 2.63
CA HIS A 19 -25.50 -10.14 3.70
C HIS A 19 -24.05 -10.30 3.20
N LEU A 20 -23.74 -11.41 2.52
CA LEU A 20 -22.41 -11.64 1.91
C LEU A 20 -22.01 -10.48 0.99
N LEU A 21 -22.91 -10.10 0.09
CA LEU A 21 -22.64 -9.03 -0.88
C LEU A 21 -22.45 -7.66 -0.23
N HIS A 22 -23.16 -7.36 0.85
CA HIS A 22 -22.90 -6.15 1.63
C HIS A 22 -21.52 -6.10 2.28
N ARG A 23 -20.96 -7.26 2.61
CA ARG A 23 -19.65 -7.36 3.28
C ARG A 23 -18.49 -7.40 2.31
N PHE A 24 -18.65 -8.06 1.17
CA PHE A 24 -17.54 -8.38 0.25
C PHE A 24 -17.64 -7.67 -1.12
N THR A 25 -18.57 -6.72 -1.26
CA THR A 25 -18.70 -5.91 -2.48
C THR A 25 -19.03 -4.46 -2.12
N TYR A 26 -19.02 -3.59 -3.12
CA TYR A 26 -19.48 -2.19 -2.98
C TYR A 26 -21.01 -2.05 -2.98
N GLY A 27 -21.72 -3.14 -2.83
CA GLY A 27 -23.15 -3.18 -2.63
C GLY A 27 -23.87 -4.20 -3.53
N PRO A 28 -24.94 -4.83 -3.01
CA PRO A 28 -25.73 -5.78 -3.77
C PRO A 28 -26.57 -5.05 -4.84
N THR A 29 -26.37 -5.39 -6.10
CA THR A 29 -27.28 -5.03 -7.18
C THR A 29 -28.26 -6.20 -7.42
N LYS A 30 -29.41 -5.92 -8.04
CA LYS A 30 -30.39 -6.98 -8.39
C LYS A 30 -29.76 -8.07 -9.23
N ASP A 31 -28.93 -7.70 -10.20
CA ASP A 31 -28.28 -8.64 -11.11
C ASP A 31 -27.25 -9.49 -10.38
N LEU A 32 -26.44 -8.88 -9.48
CA LEU A 32 -25.45 -9.60 -8.68
C LEU A 32 -26.12 -10.59 -7.69
N VAL A 33 -27.20 -10.18 -7.04
CA VAL A 33 -27.99 -11.08 -6.17
C VAL A 33 -28.53 -12.27 -6.98
N ALA A 34 -29.08 -12.02 -8.17
CA ALA A 34 -29.57 -13.09 -9.03
C ALA A 34 -28.44 -14.02 -9.51
N GLU A 35 -27.28 -13.48 -9.87
CA GLU A 35 -26.09 -14.26 -10.22
C GLU A 35 -25.67 -15.18 -9.07
N VAL A 36 -25.46 -14.62 -7.87
CA VAL A 36 -25.00 -15.38 -6.70
C VAL A 36 -26.04 -16.42 -6.29
N SER A 37 -27.33 -16.08 -6.33
CA SER A 37 -28.41 -17.03 -6.06
C SER A 37 -28.42 -18.24 -6.99
N LYS A 38 -27.99 -18.01 -8.25
CA LYS A 38 -27.94 -19.07 -9.27
C LYS A 38 -26.74 -20.02 -9.09
N VAL A 39 -25.56 -19.45 -8.77
CA VAL A 39 -24.31 -20.24 -8.71
C VAL A 39 -23.98 -20.73 -7.30
N GLY A 40 -24.57 -20.14 -6.27
CA GLY A 40 -24.27 -20.37 -4.86
C GLY A 40 -23.18 -19.44 -4.32
N ALA A 41 -23.30 -19.08 -3.04
CA ALA A 41 -22.41 -18.13 -2.36
C ALA A 41 -20.94 -18.59 -2.38
N ASP A 42 -20.69 -19.83 -2.00
CA ASP A 42 -19.32 -20.40 -1.94
C ASP A 42 -18.67 -20.42 -3.33
N THR A 43 -19.40 -20.90 -4.35
CA THR A 43 -18.89 -20.95 -5.72
C THR A 43 -18.58 -19.54 -6.27
N TRP A 44 -19.43 -18.57 -5.94
CA TRP A 44 -19.18 -17.18 -6.33
C TRP A 44 -17.95 -16.63 -5.61
N PHE A 45 -17.82 -16.89 -4.32
CA PHE A 45 -16.69 -16.40 -3.51
C PHE A 45 -15.36 -16.96 -4.02
N GLU A 46 -15.26 -18.27 -4.23
CA GLU A 46 -14.07 -18.92 -4.81
C GLU A 46 -13.71 -18.34 -6.18
N LYS A 47 -14.71 -18.09 -7.02
CA LYS A 47 -14.49 -17.43 -8.32
C LYS A 47 -13.93 -16.01 -8.17
N GLN A 48 -14.37 -15.25 -7.16
CA GLN A 48 -13.85 -13.92 -6.84
C GLN A 48 -12.40 -13.96 -6.36
N LEU A 49 -11.99 -14.99 -5.63
CA LEU A 49 -10.59 -15.17 -5.21
C LEU A 49 -9.66 -15.45 -6.41
N ASP A 50 -10.16 -16.05 -7.48
CA ASP A 50 -9.43 -16.20 -8.76
C ASP A 50 -9.68 -15.01 -9.69
N HIS A 51 -9.43 -13.81 -9.17
CA HIS A 51 -9.73 -12.54 -9.83
C HIS A 51 -9.09 -12.38 -11.21
N LEU A 52 -7.95 -13.02 -11.48
CA LEU A 52 -7.28 -12.95 -12.78
C LEU A 52 -8.05 -13.69 -13.89
N ALA A 53 -8.84 -14.70 -13.55
CA ALA A 53 -9.71 -15.40 -14.47
C ALA A 53 -11.02 -14.64 -14.76
N LEU A 54 -11.35 -13.61 -13.96
CA LEU A 54 -12.55 -12.79 -14.19
C LEU A 54 -12.25 -11.71 -15.24
N PRO A 55 -13.06 -11.60 -16.30
CA PRO A 55 -12.97 -10.48 -17.22
C PRO A 55 -13.36 -9.18 -16.51
N ASP A 56 -12.80 -8.08 -16.94
CA ASP A 56 -13.13 -6.75 -16.40
C ASP A 56 -13.55 -5.78 -17.53
N THR A 57 -14.27 -6.31 -18.50
CA THR A 57 -14.62 -5.65 -19.76
C THR A 57 -15.36 -4.33 -19.57
N LYS A 58 -16.20 -4.23 -18.54
CA LYS A 58 -16.90 -2.98 -18.21
C LYS A 58 -15.91 -1.89 -17.84
N VAL A 59 -14.98 -2.18 -16.93
CA VAL A 59 -13.93 -1.25 -16.54
C VAL A 59 -13.08 -0.84 -17.74
N GLU A 60 -12.61 -1.81 -18.53
CA GLU A 60 -11.81 -1.55 -19.74
C GLU A 60 -12.55 -0.60 -20.71
N THR A 61 -13.85 -0.83 -20.91
CA THR A 61 -14.70 0.03 -21.75
C THR A 61 -14.82 1.45 -21.20
N TYR A 62 -14.93 1.63 -19.89
CA TYR A 62 -14.97 2.96 -19.27
C TYR A 62 -13.63 3.67 -19.34
N LEU A 63 -12.55 2.98 -19.04
CA LEU A 63 -11.21 3.57 -19.09
C LEU A 63 -10.81 3.99 -20.51
N ALA A 64 -11.19 3.22 -21.52
CA ALA A 64 -10.90 3.53 -22.93
C ALA A 64 -11.59 4.80 -23.45
N LYS A 65 -12.60 5.32 -22.76
CA LYS A 65 -13.31 6.56 -23.19
C LYS A 65 -12.51 7.84 -22.94
N TRP A 66 -11.48 7.79 -22.09
CA TRP A 66 -10.79 8.98 -21.61
C TRP A 66 -9.28 8.79 -21.67
N ASP A 67 -8.62 9.55 -22.50
CA ASP A 67 -7.16 9.49 -22.68
C ASP A 67 -6.36 9.69 -21.38
N ILE A 68 -6.95 10.37 -20.39
CA ILE A 68 -6.34 10.63 -19.09
C ILE A 68 -5.95 9.31 -18.37
N PHE A 69 -6.69 8.22 -18.58
CA PHE A 69 -6.37 6.93 -17.97
C PHE A 69 -5.17 6.22 -18.61
N ASN A 70 -4.68 6.68 -19.75
CA ASN A 70 -3.43 6.18 -20.31
C ASN A 70 -2.23 6.44 -19.39
N TYR A 71 -2.35 7.40 -18.46
CA TYR A 71 -1.30 7.74 -17.49
C TYR A 71 -1.33 6.89 -16.23
N ILE A 72 -2.44 6.21 -15.90
CA ILE A 72 -2.58 5.41 -14.67
C ILE A 72 -1.60 4.23 -14.60
N HIS A 73 -1.15 3.74 -15.76
CA HIS A 73 -0.22 2.62 -15.84
C HIS A 73 1.23 3.05 -16.12
N LYS A 74 1.48 4.36 -16.20
CA LYS A 74 2.81 4.91 -16.48
C LYS A 74 3.59 5.11 -15.19
N ASP A 75 4.85 4.76 -15.24
CA ASP A 75 5.78 5.00 -14.13
C ASP A 75 6.37 6.42 -14.19
N MET A 76 7.13 6.75 -13.16
CA MET A 76 7.78 8.05 -13.04
C MET A 76 8.80 8.35 -14.14
N ASN A 77 9.43 7.32 -14.72
CA ASN A 77 10.37 7.52 -15.82
C ASN A 77 9.66 7.99 -17.09
N PHE A 78 8.38 7.66 -17.24
CA PHE A 78 7.54 8.17 -18.33
C PHE A 78 6.95 9.56 -18.00
N LEU A 79 6.45 9.75 -16.77
CA LEU A 79 5.73 10.97 -16.39
C LEU A 79 6.65 12.17 -16.22
N TRP A 80 7.86 11.97 -15.70
CA TRP A 80 8.82 13.04 -15.44
C TRP A 80 9.29 13.78 -16.69
N PRO A 81 9.69 13.13 -17.81
CA PRO A 81 10.05 13.82 -19.04
C PRO A 81 8.90 14.65 -19.61
N LEU A 82 7.64 14.24 -19.44
CA LEU A 82 6.48 15.05 -19.85
C LEU A 82 6.40 16.35 -19.05
N ALA A 83 6.65 16.28 -17.74
CA ALA A 83 6.69 17.46 -16.89
C ALA A 83 7.92 18.37 -17.19
N GLU A 84 9.02 17.80 -17.69
CA GLU A 84 10.23 18.55 -18.05
C GLU A 84 10.18 19.16 -19.45
N SER A 85 9.55 18.49 -20.43
CA SER A 85 9.54 18.94 -21.85
C SER A 85 8.77 20.24 -22.05
N GLU A 86 7.89 20.58 -21.14
CA GLU A 86 7.16 21.84 -21.13
C GLU A 86 7.95 22.96 -20.39
N GLY A 87 9.20 23.12 -20.74
CA GLY A 87 10.24 23.93 -20.07
C GLY A 87 9.93 25.38 -19.70
N ASP A 88 8.72 25.86 -19.98
CA ASP A 88 8.21 27.20 -19.67
C ASP A 88 6.87 27.15 -18.89
N MET A 89 6.56 26.01 -18.24
CA MET A 89 5.34 25.91 -17.47
C MET A 89 5.35 26.86 -16.27
N SER A 90 4.30 27.66 -16.18
CA SER A 90 4.00 28.44 -14.98
C SER A 90 3.93 27.50 -13.75
N LYS A 91 4.25 28.04 -12.55
CA LYS A 91 4.13 27.24 -11.31
C LYS A 91 2.78 26.55 -11.16
N GLY A 92 1.70 27.14 -11.69
CA GLY A 92 0.36 26.57 -11.68
C GLY A 92 0.20 25.33 -12.58
N GLN A 93 0.88 25.27 -13.71
CA GLN A 93 0.84 24.11 -14.61
C GLN A 93 1.63 22.93 -14.04
N ILE A 94 2.79 23.20 -13.45
CA ILE A 94 3.57 22.19 -12.72
C ILE A 94 2.74 21.61 -11.57
N PHE A 95 2.09 22.47 -10.79
CA PHE A 95 1.18 22.07 -9.73
C PHE A 95 0.03 21.20 -10.25
N TYR A 96 -0.58 21.56 -11.38
CA TYR A 96 -1.66 20.79 -11.98
C TYR A 96 -1.21 19.38 -12.41
N ILE A 97 -0.05 19.27 -13.04
CA ILE A 97 0.49 17.95 -13.46
C ILE A 97 0.88 17.12 -12.25
N ASN A 98 1.50 17.71 -11.23
CA ASN A 98 1.86 17.01 -10.00
C ASN A 98 0.62 16.37 -9.32
N HIS A 99 -0.51 17.08 -9.28
CA HIS A 99 -1.75 16.56 -8.69
C HIS A 99 -2.59 15.70 -9.65
N LEU A 100 -2.23 15.66 -10.94
CA LEU A 100 -2.98 14.90 -11.93
C LEU A 100 -2.96 13.39 -11.62
N SER A 101 -1.80 12.86 -11.23
CA SER A 101 -1.64 11.44 -10.90
C SER A 101 -2.57 10.99 -9.79
N GLY A 102 -2.64 11.72 -8.69
CA GLY A 102 -3.55 11.41 -7.58
C GLY A 102 -5.01 11.52 -7.98
N ARG A 103 -5.40 12.54 -8.75
CA ARG A 103 -6.78 12.71 -9.23
C ARG A 103 -7.18 11.61 -10.21
N VAL A 104 -6.29 11.24 -11.12
CA VAL A 104 -6.53 10.12 -12.05
C VAL A 104 -6.68 8.81 -11.29
N LEU A 105 -5.88 8.58 -10.25
CA LEU A 105 -6.01 7.41 -9.40
C LEU A 105 -7.36 7.38 -8.69
N HIS A 106 -7.85 8.50 -8.16
CA HIS A 106 -9.17 8.54 -7.52
C HIS A 106 -10.31 8.21 -8.50
N LEU A 107 -10.29 8.80 -9.70
CA LEU A 107 -11.28 8.48 -10.73
C LEU A 107 -11.19 7.02 -11.17
N TYR A 108 -9.98 6.52 -11.35
CA TYR A 108 -9.73 5.12 -11.66
C TYR A 108 -10.31 4.20 -10.57
N THR A 109 -10.04 4.51 -9.31
CA THR A 109 -10.55 3.75 -8.16
C THR A 109 -12.08 3.74 -8.14
N LEU A 110 -12.75 4.88 -8.36
CA LEU A 110 -14.21 4.96 -8.43
C LEU A 110 -14.78 4.11 -9.57
N ILE A 111 -14.12 4.09 -10.73
CA ILE A 111 -14.54 3.23 -11.86
C ILE A 111 -14.40 1.75 -11.48
N GLN A 112 -13.29 1.36 -10.87
CA GLN A 112 -13.06 0.00 -10.39
C GLN A 112 -14.13 -0.41 -9.38
N GLN A 113 -14.34 0.37 -8.34
CA GLN A 113 -15.34 0.10 -7.30
C GLN A 113 -16.77 -0.04 -7.86
N THR A 114 -17.10 0.77 -8.86
CA THR A 114 -18.47 0.83 -9.42
C THR A 114 -18.72 -0.24 -10.48
N HIS A 115 -17.71 -0.59 -11.27
CA HIS A 115 -17.92 -1.37 -12.50
C HIS A 115 -17.14 -2.68 -12.59
N SER A 116 -16.12 -2.90 -11.73
CA SER A 116 -15.33 -4.12 -11.76
C SER A 116 -16.17 -5.33 -11.40
N GLU A 117 -15.97 -6.42 -12.12
CA GLU A 117 -16.52 -7.74 -11.78
C GLU A 117 -15.66 -8.44 -10.71
N ARG A 118 -14.48 -7.89 -10.37
CA ARG A 118 -13.52 -8.39 -9.38
C ARG A 118 -13.76 -7.77 -8.01
N GLN A 119 -14.98 -7.85 -7.50
CA GLN A 119 -15.42 -7.08 -6.33
C GLN A 119 -14.59 -7.34 -5.08
N ILE A 120 -14.31 -8.61 -4.71
CA ILE A 120 -13.48 -8.94 -3.54
C ILE A 120 -12.05 -8.41 -3.72
N PHE A 121 -11.50 -8.50 -4.93
CA PHE A 121 -10.18 -7.96 -5.22
C PHE A 121 -10.12 -6.45 -4.99
N GLU A 122 -11.09 -5.69 -5.49
CA GLU A 122 -11.13 -4.23 -5.31
C GLU A 122 -11.34 -3.84 -3.83
N MET A 123 -12.14 -4.59 -3.08
CA MET A 123 -12.29 -4.42 -1.63
C MET A 123 -10.96 -4.65 -0.89
N MET A 124 -10.18 -5.64 -1.32
CA MET A 124 -8.86 -5.89 -0.75
C MET A 124 -7.83 -4.84 -1.17
N VAL A 125 -7.92 -4.31 -2.39
CA VAL A 125 -7.11 -3.15 -2.83
C VAL A 125 -7.35 -1.94 -1.91
N GLU A 126 -8.60 -1.61 -1.64
CA GLU A 126 -8.97 -0.53 -0.71
C GLU A 126 -8.45 -0.81 0.71
N PHE A 127 -8.68 -2.03 1.22
CA PHE A 127 -8.20 -2.45 2.54
C PHE A 127 -6.69 -2.25 2.72
N TRP A 128 -5.89 -2.61 1.71
CA TRP A 128 -4.44 -2.46 1.77
C TRP A 128 -3.99 -1.01 1.58
N HIS A 129 -4.72 -0.19 0.81
CA HIS A 129 -4.48 1.25 0.75
C HIS A 129 -4.66 1.92 2.11
N ASP A 130 -5.66 1.49 2.89
CA ASP A 130 -5.89 1.98 4.25
C ASP A 130 -4.83 1.48 5.22
N HIS A 131 -4.44 0.19 5.11
CA HIS A 131 -3.47 -0.43 6.00
C HIS A 131 -2.05 0.09 5.82
N LEU A 132 -1.61 0.26 4.58
CA LEU A 132 -0.28 0.74 4.17
C LEU A 132 -0.39 2.14 3.58
N ASN A 133 -1.12 3.02 4.25
CA ASN A 133 -1.46 4.33 3.70
C ASN A 133 -0.22 5.16 3.36
N ILE A 134 -0.29 5.80 2.19
CA ILE A 134 0.50 6.96 1.80
C ILE A 134 -0.47 8.07 1.40
N THR A 135 -0.16 9.33 1.72
CA THR A 135 -1.03 10.43 1.30
C THR A 135 -0.98 10.60 -0.22
N THR A 136 -2.15 10.84 -0.83
CA THR A 136 -2.29 11.02 -2.29
C THR A 136 -2.66 12.45 -2.67
N LEU A 137 -2.99 13.30 -1.73
CA LEU A 137 -3.39 14.69 -1.97
C LEU A 137 -2.50 15.61 -1.13
N GLY A 138 -1.46 16.09 -1.79
CA GLY A 138 -0.69 17.24 -1.46
C GLY A 138 -0.71 17.74 -0.01
N ASP A 139 0.08 17.16 0.87
CA ASP A 139 0.69 18.01 1.86
C ASP A 139 1.73 18.85 1.10
N GLU A 140 1.43 20.13 0.89
CA GLU A 140 2.33 21.09 0.24
C GLU A 140 3.72 21.11 0.91
N THR A 141 3.78 20.64 2.17
CA THR A 141 5.00 20.55 2.97
C THR A 141 5.90 19.36 2.59
N LYS A 142 5.36 18.29 2.02
CA LYS A 142 6.11 17.11 1.57
C LYS A 142 6.41 17.10 0.07
N ASP A 143 6.46 18.28 -0.54
CA ASP A 143 7.03 18.56 -1.87
C ASP A 143 6.28 17.96 -3.08
N GLY A 144 4.99 17.74 -3.06
CA GLY A 144 4.24 17.27 -4.25
C GLY A 144 4.76 15.97 -4.89
N ASN A 145 5.81 15.38 -4.30
CA ASN A 145 6.56 14.26 -4.85
C ASN A 145 5.86 12.92 -4.66
N LEU A 146 4.96 12.85 -3.68
CA LEU A 146 4.19 11.63 -3.41
C LEU A 146 3.17 11.36 -4.51
N ASP A 147 2.51 12.40 -5.03
CA ASP A 147 1.49 12.25 -6.07
C ASP A 147 2.02 11.54 -7.31
N TRP A 148 3.29 11.74 -7.65
CA TRP A 148 3.94 11.06 -8.77
C TRP A 148 4.08 9.57 -8.55
N HIS A 149 4.30 9.15 -7.31
CA HIS A 149 4.50 7.75 -6.96
C HIS A 149 3.19 6.98 -6.73
N THR A 150 2.04 7.66 -6.60
CA THR A 150 0.78 7.02 -6.20
C THR A 150 0.28 5.98 -7.19
N ASN A 151 0.41 6.24 -8.49
CA ASN A 151 0.00 5.28 -9.52
C ASN A 151 0.89 4.04 -9.54
N ASP A 152 2.20 4.23 -9.39
CA ASP A 152 3.17 3.14 -9.30
C ASP A 152 2.97 2.34 -8.02
N TRP A 153 2.74 3.01 -6.90
CA TRP A 153 2.36 2.42 -5.62
C TRP A 153 1.11 1.56 -5.74
N ASN A 154 0.03 2.12 -6.27
CA ASN A 154 -1.22 1.39 -6.49
C ASN A 154 -1.00 0.13 -7.33
N LYS A 155 -0.23 0.24 -8.42
CA LYS A 155 0.01 -0.86 -9.35
C LYS A 155 0.93 -1.93 -8.78
N ARG A 156 2.15 -1.53 -8.34
CA ARG A 156 3.24 -2.48 -8.01
C ARG A 156 3.26 -2.92 -6.56
N VAL A 157 2.65 -2.16 -5.66
CA VAL A 157 2.57 -2.54 -4.25
C VAL A 157 1.20 -3.12 -3.96
N ILE A 158 0.16 -2.30 -4.06
CA ILE A 158 -1.16 -2.69 -3.56
C ILE A 158 -1.82 -3.74 -4.48
N ARG A 159 -2.07 -3.41 -5.74
CA ARG A 159 -2.83 -4.31 -6.64
C ARG A 159 -2.07 -5.60 -6.96
N GLN A 160 -0.76 -5.52 -7.08
CA GLN A 160 0.05 -6.71 -7.37
C GLN A 160 0.01 -7.74 -6.25
N HIS A 161 -0.15 -7.30 -5.00
CA HIS A 161 -0.07 -8.16 -3.82
C HIS A 161 -1.37 -8.29 -3.02
N ALA A 162 -2.47 -7.65 -3.47
CA ALA A 162 -3.71 -7.53 -2.69
C ALA A 162 -4.30 -8.89 -2.24
N LEU A 163 -4.16 -9.93 -3.04
CA LEU A 163 -4.58 -11.30 -2.74
C LEU A 163 -3.38 -12.27 -2.70
N GLY A 164 -2.17 -11.77 -2.53
CA GLY A 164 -0.94 -12.54 -2.41
C GLY A 164 -0.51 -12.79 -0.96
N LYS A 165 0.79 -12.99 -0.76
CA LYS A 165 1.36 -13.13 0.59
C LYS A 165 1.60 -11.76 1.22
N PHE A 166 1.27 -11.62 2.49
CA PHE A 166 1.53 -10.38 3.23
C PHE A 166 3.02 -10.05 3.32
N GLU A 167 3.91 -11.05 3.37
CA GLU A 167 5.36 -10.84 3.32
C GLU A 167 5.77 -10.05 2.06
N ASP A 168 5.26 -10.45 0.89
CA ASP A 168 5.59 -9.81 -0.38
C ASP A 168 5.03 -8.38 -0.45
N LEU A 169 3.80 -8.17 0.03
CA LEU A 169 3.19 -6.86 0.13
C LEU A 169 3.98 -5.93 1.07
N LEU A 170 4.37 -6.42 2.25
CA LEU A 170 5.14 -5.64 3.22
C LEU A 170 6.53 -5.27 2.69
N GLN A 171 7.23 -6.19 2.03
CA GLN A 171 8.52 -5.92 1.40
C GLN A 171 8.39 -4.91 0.26
N ALA A 172 7.42 -5.11 -0.63
CA ALA A 172 7.16 -4.17 -1.72
C ALA A 172 6.85 -2.78 -1.17
N SER A 173 6.05 -2.68 -0.10
CA SER A 173 5.69 -1.42 0.56
C SER A 173 6.90 -0.73 1.18
N ALA A 174 7.62 -1.41 2.06
CA ALA A 174 8.72 -0.83 2.84
C ALA A 174 9.89 -0.34 1.97
N LEU A 175 10.07 -0.95 0.80
CA LEU A 175 11.14 -0.62 -0.14
C LEU A 175 10.68 0.28 -1.30
N HIS A 176 9.42 0.68 -1.35
CA HIS A 176 8.93 1.54 -2.41
C HIS A 176 9.29 3.02 -2.15
N PRO A 177 9.70 3.79 -3.18
CA PRO A 177 10.02 5.20 -3.05
C PRO A 177 8.92 6.03 -2.35
N ALA A 178 7.66 5.75 -2.65
CA ALA A 178 6.52 6.45 -2.02
C ALA A 178 6.54 6.34 -0.49
N MET A 179 6.76 5.15 0.06
CA MET A 179 6.79 4.93 1.51
C MET A 179 8.00 5.59 2.14
N ILE A 180 9.17 5.54 1.47
CA ILE A 180 10.39 6.19 1.96
C ILE A 180 10.20 7.70 2.05
N VAL A 181 9.57 8.31 1.04
CA VAL A 181 9.25 9.75 1.05
C VAL A 181 8.19 10.06 2.10
N TYR A 182 7.11 9.29 2.15
CA TYR A 182 5.98 9.52 3.05
C TYR A 182 6.39 9.52 4.52
N LEU A 183 7.26 8.60 4.91
CA LEU A 183 7.75 8.47 6.28
C LEU A 183 9.06 9.23 6.55
N ASP A 184 9.44 10.18 5.68
CA ASP A 184 10.66 10.99 5.82
C ASP A 184 11.95 10.14 5.90
N GLY A 185 11.95 8.94 5.32
CA GLY A 185 13.11 8.05 5.30
C GLY A 185 14.34 8.69 4.65
N GLU A 186 14.13 9.60 3.69
CA GLU A 186 15.20 10.35 3.04
C GLU A 186 15.98 11.29 4.00
N LEU A 187 15.36 11.69 5.09
CA LEU A 187 15.99 12.55 6.11
C LEU A 187 16.82 11.74 7.12
N SER A 188 16.62 10.42 7.17
CA SER A 188 17.32 9.52 8.10
C SER A 188 18.83 9.50 7.82
N THR A 189 19.66 9.54 8.84
CA THR A 189 21.12 9.39 8.74
C THR A 189 21.63 8.49 9.87
N LYS A 190 22.90 8.07 9.77
CA LYS A 190 23.53 7.29 10.85
C LYS A 190 23.62 8.07 12.16
N GLU A 191 23.76 9.40 12.09
CA GLU A 191 23.83 10.30 13.24
C GLU A 191 22.44 10.61 13.81
N GLN A 192 21.43 10.67 12.94
CA GLN A 192 20.03 10.96 13.27
C GLN A 192 19.10 9.99 12.54
N PRO A 193 19.00 8.72 13.00
CA PRO A 193 18.09 7.75 12.44
C PRO A 193 16.64 8.20 12.59
N ASN A 194 15.87 8.14 11.53
CA ASN A 194 14.46 8.51 11.56
C ASN A 194 13.61 7.42 12.22
N GLU A 195 13.19 7.67 13.46
CA GLU A 195 12.37 6.74 14.23
C GLU A 195 10.96 6.57 13.66
N ASN A 196 10.44 7.53 12.89
CA ASN A 196 9.08 7.47 12.35
C ASN A 196 8.88 6.22 11.51
N PHE A 197 9.80 5.92 10.58
CA PHE A 197 9.73 4.71 9.77
C PHE A 197 9.76 3.43 10.63
N GLY A 198 10.67 3.36 11.60
CA GLY A 198 10.76 2.22 12.50
C GLY A 198 9.51 2.03 13.35
N ARG A 199 8.90 3.12 13.81
CA ARG A 199 7.68 3.14 14.60
C ARG A 199 6.48 2.66 13.80
N GLU A 200 6.23 3.26 12.63
CA GLU A 200 5.10 2.91 11.77
C GLU A 200 5.18 1.44 11.30
N LEU A 201 6.38 0.96 11.00
CA LEU A 201 6.59 -0.45 10.64
C LEU A 201 6.10 -1.40 11.75
N LEU A 202 6.42 -1.13 13.01
CA LEU A 202 6.01 -1.97 14.13
C LEU A 202 4.57 -1.67 14.56
N GLU A 203 4.19 -0.40 14.68
CA GLU A 203 2.94 0.03 15.29
C GLU A 203 1.72 -0.16 14.39
N LEU A 204 1.81 0.25 13.12
CA LEU A 204 0.67 0.28 12.21
C LEU A 204 0.68 -0.85 11.18
N TYR A 205 1.87 -1.22 10.69
CA TYR A 205 1.96 -2.14 9.56
C TYR A 205 2.14 -3.60 9.97
N THR A 206 2.64 -3.87 11.19
CA THR A 206 2.87 -5.25 11.64
C THR A 206 2.30 -5.53 13.02
N VAL A 207 3.12 -5.54 14.07
CA VAL A 207 2.83 -6.18 15.37
C VAL A 207 1.88 -5.41 16.30
N THR A 208 1.67 -4.13 16.10
CA THR A 208 0.84 -3.22 16.90
C THR A 208 1.39 -2.89 18.31
N PRO A 209 0.93 -1.79 18.96
CA PRO A 209 1.41 -1.38 20.29
C PRO A 209 1.23 -2.44 21.39
N LYS A 210 0.24 -3.33 21.24
CA LYS A 210 -0.04 -4.38 22.24
C LYS A 210 0.95 -5.54 22.23
N SER A 211 1.83 -5.61 21.24
CA SER A 211 2.79 -6.71 21.09
C SER A 211 3.97 -6.64 22.07
N GLY A 212 4.14 -5.51 22.75
CA GLY A 212 5.22 -5.32 23.72
C GLY A 212 6.57 -4.94 23.10
N TYR A 213 6.61 -4.42 21.85
CA TYR A 213 7.84 -3.84 21.33
C TYR A 213 8.30 -2.65 22.19
N THR A 214 9.58 -2.40 22.20
CA THR A 214 10.23 -1.37 23.03
C THR A 214 10.72 -0.20 22.17
N GLN A 215 11.02 0.93 22.81
CA GLN A 215 11.70 2.05 22.15
C GLN A 215 13.04 1.63 21.53
N SER A 216 13.74 0.66 22.13
CA SER A 216 14.98 0.10 21.57
C SER A 216 14.74 -0.62 20.26
N ASP A 217 13.60 -1.35 20.10
CA ASP A 217 13.24 -2.00 18.84
C ASP A 217 13.01 -0.97 17.74
N ILE A 218 12.30 0.14 18.04
CA ILE A 218 12.09 1.25 17.12
C ILE A 218 13.41 1.87 16.68
N ILE A 219 14.30 2.19 17.61
CA ILE A 219 15.61 2.79 17.34
C ILE A 219 16.46 1.84 16.48
N ASN A 220 16.47 0.54 16.76
CA ASN A 220 17.21 -0.43 15.96
C ASN A 220 16.63 -0.57 14.54
N ALA A 221 15.30 -0.56 14.38
CA ALA A 221 14.68 -0.51 13.07
C ALA A 221 15.09 0.76 12.32
N ALA A 222 14.95 1.94 12.94
CA ALA A 222 15.36 3.22 12.35
C ALA A 222 16.84 3.22 11.89
N LYS A 223 17.74 2.64 12.69
CA LYS A 223 19.16 2.50 12.35
C LYS A 223 19.36 1.58 11.15
N LEU A 224 18.67 0.44 11.09
CA LEU A 224 18.79 -0.50 9.98
C LEU A 224 18.33 0.14 8.65
N PHE A 225 17.28 0.97 8.68
CA PHE A 225 16.73 1.65 7.51
C PHE A 225 17.43 2.98 7.18
N SER A 226 18.43 3.43 7.96
CA SER A 226 19.01 4.78 7.85
C SER A 226 19.66 5.12 6.51
N GLY A 227 20.11 4.11 5.76
CA GLY A 227 20.72 4.28 4.43
C GLY A 227 19.75 4.31 3.25
N LEU A 228 18.46 3.98 3.46
CA LEU A 228 17.48 3.99 2.37
C LEU A 228 17.23 5.40 1.84
N ARG A 229 17.21 5.53 0.52
CA ARG A 229 17.01 6.79 -0.21
C ARG A 229 16.21 6.55 -1.48
N VAL A 230 15.68 7.64 -2.02
CA VAL A 230 15.15 7.68 -3.38
C VAL A 230 16.16 8.36 -4.29
N LYS A 231 16.42 7.77 -5.45
CA LYS A 231 17.23 8.38 -6.51
C LYS A 231 16.38 9.36 -7.29
N TRP A 232 16.59 10.64 -7.08
CA TRP A 232 15.95 11.70 -7.86
C TRP A 232 16.68 11.98 -9.16
N PRO A 233 16.00 12.46 -10.23
CA PRO A 233 16.65 12.95 -11.45
C PRO A 233 17.62 14.09 -11.18
N GLU A 234 18.67 14.21 -11.98
CA GLU A 234 19.69 15.28 -11.78
C GLU A 234 19.11 16.70 -11.78
N ARG A 235 18.16 16.96 -12.69
CA ARG A 235 17.51 18.28 -12.79
C ARG A 235 16.66 18.64 -11.56
N TRP A 236 16.19 17.66 -10.80
CA TRP A 236 15.50 17.89 -9.55
C TRP A 236 16.34 18.67 -8.55
N TYR A 237 17.62 18.34 -8.44
CA TYR A 237 18.56 19.00 -7.54
C TYR A 237 18.94 20.43 -8.01
N GLN A 238 18.66 20.79 -9.26
CA GLN A 238 18.96 22.13 -9.80
C GLN A 238 17.88 23.18 -9.46
N ARG A 239 16.69 22.75 -9.07
CA ARG A 239 15.52 23.63 -8.84
C ARG A 239 15.34 24.09 -7.39
N GLY A 240 16.17 23.66 -6.43
CA GLY A 240 16.05 24.02 -5.02
C GLY A 240 17.38 24.16 -4.29
N PRO A 241 17.36 24.63 -3.04
CA PRO A 241 18.55 24.78 -2.21
C PRO A 241 19.18 23.44 -1.80
N ARG A 242 18.65 22.33 -2.30
CA ARG A 242 19.16 20.98 -2.04
C ARG A 242 20.42 20.79 -2.87
N THR A 243 21.57 20.95 -2.23
CA THR A 243 22.86 20.57 -2.82
C THR A 243 22.82 19.07 -3.16
N ARG A 244 23.38 18.69 -4.32
CA ARG A 244 23.59 17.28 -4.69
C ARG A 244 24.29 16.57 -3.51
N PRO A 245 23.64 15.77 -2.71
CA PRO A 245 24.34 15.10 -1.63
C PRO A 245 25.22 13.94 -2.09
N TRP A 246 25.12 13.55 -3.41
CA TRP A 246 25.61 12.24 -3.83
C TRP A 246 26.65 12.25 -4.95
N GLY A 247 26.94 13.35 -5.59
CA GLY A 247 27.87 13.37 -6.74
C GLY A 247 27.48 12.37 -7.83
N ASN A 248 28.49 11.82 -8.52
CA ASN A 248 28.31 10.82 -9.58
C ASN A 248 28.23 9.36 -9.07
N THR A 249 28.15 9.13 -7.77
CA THR A 249 28.33 7.81 -7.14
C THR A 249 27.23 6.79 -7.50
N PHE A 250 26.05 7.25 -7.96
CA PHE A 250 24.90 6.41 -8.27
C PHE A 250 24.40 6.57 -9.71
N LYS A 251 25.32 6.69 -10.67
CA LYS A 251 24.97 6.90 -12.10
C LYS A 251 24.12 5.76 -12.65
N ASP A 252 24.41 4.53 -12.22
CA ASP A 252 23.79 3.30 -12.74
C ASP A 252 22.45 2.97 -12.06
N VAL A 253 22.05 3.71 -11.02
CA VAL A 253 20.76 3.54 -10.36
C VAL A 253 19.70 4.33 -11.15
N PRO A 254 18.61 3.71 -11.59
CA PRO A 254 17.53 4.41 -12.31
C PRO A 254 16.93 5.54 -11.45
N PRO A 255 16.52 6.66 -12.05
CA PRO A 255 15.75 7.68 -11.35
C PRO A 255 14.48 7.08 -10.73
N PHE A 256 13.99 7.69 -9.66
CA PHE A 256 12.78 7.29 -8.93
C PHE A 256 12.79 5.88 -8.38
N SER A 257 13.95 5.27 -8.20
CA SER A 257 14.09 3.98 -7.54
C SER A 257 14.72 4.12 -6.16
N THR A 258 14.47 3.14 -5.32
CA THR A 258 15.08 3.02 -4.00
C THR A 258 16.55 2.63 -4.15
N MET A 259 17.40 3.24 -3.35
CA MET A 259 18.82 2.94 -3.28
C MET A 259 19.32 2.93 -1.83
N LEU A 260 20.49 2.36 -1.60
CA LEU A 260 21.20 2.40 -0.32
C LEU A 260 22.40 3.35 -0.40
N HIS A 261 22.53 4.21 0.62
CA HIS A 261 23.63 5.16 0.74
C HIS A 261 24.55 4.79 1.92
N GLY A 262 25.75 4.27 1.61
CA GLY A 262 26.66 3.71 2.59
C GLY A 262 27.13 4.69 3.68
N GLU A 263 27.36 5.97 3.34
CA GLU A 263 27.80 6.99 4.31
C GLU A 263 26.73 7.35 5.33
N ARG A 264 25.46 7.12 5.01
CA ARG A 264 24.32 7.40 5.89
C ARG A 264 23.81 6.15 6.63
N GLN A 265 24.32 4.97 6.23
CA GLN A 265 23.92 3.71 6.81
C GLN A 265 24.60 3.47 8.17
N ASN A 266 23.80 3.05 9.15
CA ASN A 266 24.31 2.48 10.39
C ASN A 266 24.74 1.03 10.19
N TYR A 267 25.85 0.67 10.80
CA TYR A 267 26.36 -0.69 10.83
C TYR A 267 26.44 -1.18 12.28
N GLY A 268 26.34 -2.48 12.50
CA GLY A 268 26.39 -3.09 13.82
C GLY A 268 25.40 -4.24 13.96
N THR A 269 25.13 -4.62 15.21
CA THR A 269 24.13 -5.64 15.53
C THR A 269 22.80 -4.99 15.85
N PHE A 270 21.78 -5.33 15.08
CA PHE A 270 20.41 -4.87 15.26
C PHE A 270 19.58 -5.96 15.94
N LYS A 271 18.79 -5.57 16.95
CA LYS A 271 17.88 -6.45 17.70
C LYS A 271 16.49 -5.84 17.70
N ILE A 272 15.50 -6.54 17.14
CA ILE A 272 14.14 -6.04 16.98
C ILE A 272 13.17 -7.17 17.28
N MET A 273 12.44 -7.09 18.38
CA MET A 273 11.42 -8.05 18.79
C MET A 273 11.86 -9.53 18.73
N GLY A 274 13.09 -9.82 19.14
CA GLY A 274 13.65 -11.18 19.10
C GLY A 274 14.40 -11.52 17.80
N TRP A 275 14.18 -10.80 16.69
CA TRP A 275 15.04 -10.89 15.53
C TRP A 275 16.39 -10.22 15.79
N GLN A 276 17.47 -10.82 15.30
CA GLN A 276 18.80 -10.26 15.45
C GLN A 276 19.65 -10.53 14.21
N GLN A 277 20.34 -9.51 13.71
CA GLN A 277 21.35 -9.65 12.65
C GLN A 277 22.47 -8.63 12.81
N THR A 278 23.70 -9.04 12.45
CA THR A 278 24.87 -8.15 12.39
C THR A 278 25.11 -7.77 10.93
N VAL A 279 25.26 -6.48 10.68
CA VAL A 279 25.50 -5.89 9.36
C VAL A 279 26.78 -5.05 9.45
N THR A 280 27.77 -5.37 8.63
CA THR A 280 29.07 -4.71 8.64
C THR A 280 29.43 -4.04 7.32
N THR A 281 28.72 -4.39 6.25
CA THR A 281 28.95 -3.88 4.89
C THR A 281 27.63 -3.48 4.21
N LEU A 282 27.71 -2.64 3.20
CA LEU A 282 26.53 -2.11 2.52
C LEU A 282 25.70 -3.19 1.81
N ASP A 283 26.33 -4.18 1.22
CA ASP A 283 25.69 -5.29 0.54
C ASP A 283 24.87 -6.19 1.46
N GLN A 284 25.17 -6.20 2.76
CA GLN A 284 24.40 -6.93 3.77
C GLN A 284 23.14 -6.21 4.23
N VAL A 285 22.99 -4.89 3.97
CA VAL A 285 21.89 -4.08 4.49
C VAL A 285 20.55 -4.51 3.90
N LEU A 286 20.43 -4.59 2.57
CA LEU A 286 19.16 -4.97 1.94
C LEU A 286 18.71 -6.39 2.33
N PRO A 287 19.56 -7.41 2.30
CA PRO A 287 19.22 -8.74 2.83
C PRO A 287 18.77 -8.72 4.30
N ALA A 288 19.40 -7.90 5.15
CA ALA A 288 19.00 -7.77 6.56
C ALA A 288 17.62 -7.11 6.70
N ILE A 289 17.33 -6.05 5.94
CA ILE A 289 16.00 -5.43 5.88
C ILE A 289 14.95 -6.46 5.44
N GLN A 290 15.19 -7.19 4.36
CA GLN A 290 14.27 -8.22 3.87
C GLN A 290 14.04 -9.33 4.90
N SER A 291 15.10 -9.77 5.58
CA SER A 291 15.01 -10.75 6.66
C SER A 291 14.17 -10.25 7.85
N LEU A 292 14.32 -8.99 8.25
CA LEU A 292 13.49 -8.36 9.29
C LEU A 292 12.02 -8.29 8.85
N LEU A 293 11.74 -7.82 7.63
CA LEU A 293 10.37 -7.72 7.11
C LEU A 293 9.68 -9.08 7.04
N LYS A 294 10.41 -10.11 6.60
CA LYS A 294 9.94 -11.50 6.62
C LYS A 294 9.61 -11.97 8.04
N TYR A 295 10.51 -11.73 8.99
CA TYR A 295 10.30 -12.06 10.39
C TYR A 295 9.05 -11.38 10.97
N LEU A 296 8.89 -10.08 10.72
CA LEU A 296 7.74 -9.30 11.19
C LEU A 296 6.43 -9.75 10.51
N ALA A 297 6.46 -10.07 9.21
CA ALA A 297 5.27 -10.60 8.51
C ALA A 297 4.82 -11.94 9.09
N ALA A 298 5.76 -12.80 9.48
CA ALA A 298 5.46 -14.10 10.07
C ALA A 298 5.19 -14.05 11.59
N HIS A 299 5.31 -12.87 12.23
CA HIS A 299 5.19 -12.74 13.67
C HIS A 299 3.74 -13.02 14.13
N PRO A 300 3.51 -13.77 15.24
CA PRO A 300 2.16 -14.10 15.70
C PRO A 300 1.27 -12.88 15.99
N GLU A 301 1.85 -11.79 16.48
CA GLU A 301 1.10 -10.55 16.72
C GLU A 301 0.68 -9.85 15.41
N THR A 302 1.48 -9.97 14.34
CA THR A 302 1.08 -9.52 13.00
C THR A 302 -0.11 -10.34 12.48
N ALA A 303 -0.07 -11.66 12.64
CA ALA A 303 -1.20 -12.53 12.29
C ALA A 303 -2.50 -12.10 13.00
N LYS A 304 -2.43 -11.83 14.31
CA LYS A 304 -3.59 -11.34 15.08
C LYS A 304 -4.04 -9.94 14.65
N ALA A 305 -3.10 -9.05 14.34
CA ALA A 305 -3.40 -7.69 13.89
C ALA A 305 -4.14 -7.71 12.54
N ILE A 306 -3.66 -8.50 11.58
CA ILE A 306 -4.31 -8.68 10.26
C ILE A 306 -5.68 -9.36 10.45
N ALA A 307 -5.77 -10.42 11.24
CA ALA A 307 -7.05 -11.10 11.53
C ALA A 307 -8.09 -10.14 12.13
N LEU A 308 -7.69 -9.30 13.09
CA LEU A 308 -8.58 -8.30 13.68
C LEU A 308 -9.05 -7.26 12.64
N LYS A 309 -8.14 -6.76 11.81
CA LYS A 309 -8.48 -5.75 10.78
C LYS A 309 -9.41 -6.34 9.72
N LEU A 310 -9.15 -7.56 9.23
CA LEU A 310 -10.02 -8.26 8.28
C LEU A 310 -11.39 -8.56 8.90
N GLY A 311 -11.43 -9.04 10.15
CA GLY A 311 -12.67 -9.27 10.87
C GLY A 311 -13.53 -8.01 10.97
N ARG A 312 -12.92 -6.86 11.28
CA ARG A 312 -13.61 -5.56 11.33
C ARG A 312 -14.12 -5.11 9.96
N ARG A 313 -13.37 -5.35 8.92
CA ARG A 313 -13.78 -4.95 7.56
C ARG A 313 -14.92 -5.80 7.04
N PHE A 314 -14.84 -7.12 7.21
CA PHE A 314 -15.70 -8.06 6.48
C PHE A 314 -16.76 -8.76 7.34
N VAL A 315 -16.62 -8.76 8.67
CA VAL A 315 -17.52 -9.57 9.53
C VAL A 315 -18.29 -8.67 10.50
N GLU A 316 -17.63 -8.06 11.48
CA GLU A 316 -18.27 -7.29 12.53
C GLU A 316 -17.31 -6.28 13.18
N ASP A 317 -17.85 -5.22 13.79
CA ASP A 317 -17.04 -4.13 14.37
C ASP A 317 -16.17 -4.60 15.55
N VAL A 318 -16.64 -5.63 16.29
CA VAL A 318 -15.95 -6.20 17.46
C VAL A 318 -15.84 -7.71 17.32
N PRO A 319 -14.92 -8.21 16.47
CA PRO A 319 -14.74 -9.65 16.26
C PRO A 319 -14.38 -10.37 17.56
N SER A 320 -14.94 -11.57 17.75
CA SER A 320 -14.69 -12.39 18.93
C SER A 320 -13.22 -12.85 18.98
N GLN A 321 -12.69 -13.06 20.19
CA GLN A 321 -11.32 -13.56 20.36
C GLN A 321 -11.11 -14.92 19.68
N LYS A 322 -12.14 -15.76 19.66
CA LYS A 322 -12.11 -17.06 18.95
C LYS A 322 -11.94 -16.83 17.46
N PHE A 323 -12.74 -15.96 16.85
CA PHE A 323 -12.64 -15.62 15.43
C PHE A 323 -11.22 -15.11 15.09
N ILE A 324 -10.71 -14.13 15.86
CA ILE A 324 -9.36 -13.58 15.65
C ILE A 324 -8.30 -14.70 15.74
N SER A 325 -8.42 -15.61 16.69
CA SER A 325 -7.48 -16.73 16.85
C SER A 325 -7.53 -17.71 15.68
N ASP A 326 -8.73 -18.05 15.20
CA ASP A 326 -8.91 -18.97 14.08
C ASP A 326 -8.32 -18.39 12.78
N ILE A 327 -8.62 -17.12 12.48
CA ILE A 327 -8.09 -16.42 11.31
C ILE A 327 -6.56 -16.22 11.42
N ALA A 328 -6.04 -15.88 12.59
CA ALA A 328 -4.59 -15.79 12.82
C ALA A 328 -3.91 -17.16 12.66
N GLY A 329 -4.58 -18.24 13.02
CA GLY A 329 -4.15 -19.61 12.78
C GLY A 329 -4.03 -19.92 11.28
N SER A 330 -5.08 -19.58 10.50
CA SER A 330 -5.07 -19.70 9.03
C SER A 330 -3.95 -18.86 8.39
N TYR A 331 -3.77 -17.62 8.85
CA TYR A 331 -2.67 -16.78 8.41
C TYR A 331 -1.30 -17.43 8.65
N THR A 332 -1.07 -17.93 9.86
CA THR A 332 0.21 -18.54 10.23
C THR A 332 0.47 -19.84 9.45
N SER A 333 -0.53 -20.70 9.32
CA SER A 333 -0.40 -22.00 8.63
C SER A 333 -0.22 -21.85 7.12
N SER A 334 -0.79 -20.81 6.51
CA SER A 334 -0.64 -20.52 5.08
C SER A 334 0.62 -19.69 4.76
N GLY A 335 1.39 -19.25 5.78
CA GLY A 335 2.52 -18.36 5.61
C GLY A 335 2.10 -16.96 5.15
N GLY A 336 0.96 -16.48 5.63
CA GLY A 336 0.43 -15.15 5.33
C GLY A 336 -0.24 -15.02 3.97
N ASP A 337 -0.72 -16.13 3.38
CA ASP A 337 -1.47 -16.11 2.11
C ASP A 337 -2.88 -15.54 2.33
N ILE A 338 -3.15 -14.39 1.74
CA ILE A 338 -4.39 -13.62 1.97
C ILE A 338 -5.61 -14.31 1.37
N LYS A 339 -5.48 -15.00 0.25
CA LYS A 339 -6.60 -15.79 -0.31
C LYS A 339 -7.06 -16.86 0.66
N THR A 340 -6.12 -17.54 1.31
CA THR A 340 -6.41 -18.58 2.30
C THR A 340 -7.01 -18.01 3.58
N VAL A 341 -6.74 -16.76 3.89
CA VAL A 341 -7.23 -16.08 5.11
C VAL A 341 -8.65 -15.54 4.93
N LEU A 342 -9.04 -15.18 3.70
CA LEU A 342 -10.38 -14.70 3.36
C LEU A 342 -11.38 -15.85 3.27
#